data_e01d0f4eebf6b24b20c5ed422d2252ed
#
_entry.id   e01d0f4eebf6b24b20c5ed422d2252ed
#
_cell.length_a   1.000
_cell.length_b   1.000
_cell.length_c   1.000
_cell.angle_alpha   90.00
_cell.angle_beta   90.00
_cell.angle_gamma   90.00
#
_symmetry.space_group_name_H-M   'P 1'
#
loop_
_entity.id
_entity.type
_entity.pdbx_description
1 polymer ?
#
loop_
_entity_poly.entity_id
_entity_poly.type
_entity_poly.pdbx_seq_one_letter_code
_entity_poly.pdbx_strand_id
1 'polypeptide(L)'
;MSAQAQAVDIAGAEQLLEASKCGKCHSVDKQKDGPSFKKTAAKYSDKADAQAKLITHITTAPTIEIDGVKEEHTKVKAKDDAAIKNLAQYILTR
;
A
#
# COMPACT_ATOMS: atom_id res chain seq x y z
N MET A 1 -9.93 -13.23 24.32
CA MET A 1 -8.86 -13.42 23.40
C MET A 1 -8.74 -12.26 22.47
N SER A 2 -7.57 -11.80 22.29
CA SER A 2 -7.40 -10.70 21.38
C SER A 2 -7.82 -11.10 19.99
N ALA A 3 -8.44 -10.18 19.32
CA ALA A 3 -8.62 -10.34 17.91
C ALA A 3 -7.25 -10.63 17.33
N GLN A 4 -7.15 -11.71 16.66
CA GLN A 4 -5.92 -12.05 16.03
C GLN A 4 -5.67 -11.09 14.94
N ALA A 5 -4.64 -10.31 15.08
CA ALA A 5 -4.11 -9.67 13.92
C ALA A 5 -3.80 -10.80 12.94
N GLN A 6 -4.43 -10.79 11.81
CA GLN A 6 -4.11 -11.74 10.77
C GLN A 6 -2.62 -11.64 10.50
N ALA A 7 -1.94 -12.76 10.52
CA ALA A 7 -0.55 -12.78 10.12
C ALA A 7 -0.49 -12.30 8.67
N VAL A 8 0.31 -11.28 8.43
CA VAL A 8 0.49 -10.76 7.07
C VAL A 8 1.26 -11.80 6.25
N ASP A 9 0.74 -12.13 5.09
CA ASP A 9 1.46 -12.94 4.12
C ASP A 9 2.45 -12.04 3.39
N ILE A 10 3.67 -11.99 3.90
CA ILE A 10 4.70 -11.10 3.39
C ILE A 10 5.06 -11.46 1.95
N ALA A 11 5.28 -12.74 1.68
CA ALA A 11 5.64 -13.18 0.33
C ALA A 11 4.55 -12.85 -0.68
N GLY A 12 3.29 -13.08 -0.32
CA GLY A 12 2.17 -12.74 -1.20
C GLY A 12 2.06 -11.25 -1.45
N ALA A 13 2.27 -10.43 -0.41
CA ALA A 13 2.24 -8.98 -0.57
C ALA A 13 3.37 -8.51 -1.48
N GLU A 14 4.57 -9.04 -1.30
CA GLU A 14 5.72 -8.65 -2.13
C GLU A 14 5.53 -9.06 -3.58
N GLN A 15 4.96 -10.24 -3.83
CA GLN A 15 4.63 -10.66 -5.19
C GLN A 15 3.62 -9.73 -5.84
N LEU A 16 2.63 -9.28 -5.09
CA LEU A 16 1.62 -8.36 -5.61
C LEU A 16 2.22 -6.99 -5.90
N LEU A 17 3.11 -6.50 -5.03
CA LEU A 17 3.84 -5.26 -5.26
C LEU A 17 4.64 -5.34 -6.55
N GLU A 18 5.33 -6.44 -6.78
CA GLU A 18 6.11 -6.65 -7.99
C GLU A 18 5.23 -6.71 -9.24
N ALA A 19 4.15 -7.49 -9.18
CA ALA A 19 3.22 -7.62 -10.30
C ALA A 19 2.56 -6.28 -10.63
N SER A 20 2.33 -5.43 -9.64
CA SER A 20 1.71 -4.12 -9.82
C SER A 20 2.74 -3.02 -10.04
N LYS A 21 4.03 -3.36 -10.05
CA LYS A 21 5.15 -2.44 -10.28
C LYS A 21 5.20 -1.27 -9.29
N CYS A 22 4.78 -1.52 -8.06
CA CYS A 22 4.79 -0.50 -7.01
C CYS A 22 6.20 -0.05 -6.65
N GLY A 23 7.18 -0.94 -6.83
CA GLY A 23 8.58 -0.64 -6.53
C GLY A 23 9.21 0.42 -7.40
N LYS A 24 8.55 0.83 -8.47
CA LYS A 24 9.04 1.95 -9.29
C LYS A 24 8.98 3.27 -8.52
N CYS A 25 7.98 3.42 -7.65
CA CYS A 25 7.75 4.67 -6.93
C CYS A 25 7.88 4.53 -5.42
N HIS A 26 7.82 3.32 -4.90
CA HIS A 26 7.84 3.07 -3.45
C HIS A 26 8.93 2.09 -3.06
N SER A 27 9.45 2.28 -1.86
CA SER A 27 10.33 1.34 -1.19
C SER A 27 9.83 1.16 0.23
N VAL A 28 10.31 0.14 0.92
CA VAL A 28 9.93 -0.06 2.33
C VAL A 28 10.44 1.08 3.19
N ASP A 29 11.68 1.48 3.01
CA ASP A 29 12.33 2.45 3.90
C ASP A 29 12.95 3.65 3.20
N LYS A 30 12.94 3.71 1.88
CA LYS A 30 13.53 4.83 1.13
C LYS A 30 12.46 5.58 0.38
N GLN A 31 12.55 6.89 0.37
CA GLN A 31 11.67 7.70 -0.45
C GLN A 31 12.13 7.68 -1.90
N LYS A 32 11.20 7.45 -2.79
CA LYS A 32 11.39 7.54 -4.23
C LYS A 32 10.42 8.60 -4.75
N ASP A 33 9.80 8.38 -5.91
CA ASP A 33 8.75 9.26 -6.41
C ASP A 33 7.53 9.27 -5.49
N GLY A 34 7.27 8.15 -4.80
CA GLY A 34 6.27 8.07 -3.77
C GLY A 34 6.90 7.90 -2.38
N PRO A 35 6.13 8.05 -1.31
CA PRO A 35 6.64 7.90 0.05
C PRO A 35 7.03 6.45 0.32
N SER A 36 7.98 6.27 1.25
CA SER A 36 8.31 4.93 1.72
C SER A 36 7.12 4.31 2.44
N PHE A 37 7.06 2.98 2.47
CA PHE A 37 5.98 2.31 3.19
C PHE A 37 6.06 2.58 4.69
N LYS A 38 7.25 2.74 5.24
CA LYS A 38 7.40 3.15 6.64
C LYS A 38 6.76 4.50 6.91
N LYS A 39 6.96 5.45 6.02
CA LYS A 39 6.36 6.78 6.16
C LYS A 39 4.84 6.70 6.03
N THR A 40 4.35 5.90 5.10
CA THR A 40 2.92 5.70 4.92
C THR A 40 2.31 5.05 6.15
N ALA A 41 2.96 4.02 6.70
CA ALA A 41 2.50 3.39 7.93
C ALA A 41 2.42 4.38 9.09
N ALA A 42 3.44 5.21 9.24
CA ALA A 42 3.46 6.23 10.29
C ALA A 42 2.34 7.25 10.12
N LYS A 43 2.07 7.65 8.87
CA LYS A 43 1.00 8.61 8.56
C LYS A 43 -0.37 8.10 8.99
N TYR A 44 -0.59 6.79 8.88
CA TYR A 44 -1.89 6.19 9.18
C TYR A 44 -1.95 5.53 10.56
N SER A 45 -0.89 5.58 11.35
CA SER A 45 -0.77 4.78 12.57
C SER A 45 -1.86 5.04 13.60
N ASP A 46 -2.42 6.23 13.65
CA ASP A 46 -3.47 6.61 14.60
C ASP A 46 -4.85 6.78 13.96
N LYS A 47 -5.01 6.34 12.73
CA LYS A 47 -6.26 6.51 12.00
C LYS A 47 -7.06 5.20 12.01
N ALA A 48 -8.29 5.26 12.53
CA ALA A 48 -9.15 4.09 12.64
C ALA A 48 -9.51 3.50 11.27
N ASP A 49 -9.56 4.34 10.25
CA ASP A 49 -9.96 3.92 8.89
C ASP A 49 -8.77 3.79 7.94
N ALA A 50 -7.57 3.62 8.49
CA ALA A 50 -6.33 3.55 7.70
C ALA A 50 -6.39 2.50 6.60
N GLN A 51 -6.83 1.30 6.94
CA GLN A 51 -6.88 0.21 5.98
C GLN A 51 -7.84 0.53 4.82
N ALA A 52 -9.02 1.04 5.14
CA ALA A 52 -10.01 1.39 4.11
C ALA A 52 -9.49 2.49 3.19
N LYS A 53 -8.86 3.51 3.75
CA LYS A 53 -8.29 4.60 2.96
C LYS A 53 -7.18 4.12 2.05
N LEU A 54 -6.31 3.26 2.56
CA LEU A 54 -5.22 2.73 1.79
C LEU A 54 -5.73 1.84 0.65
N ILE A 55 -6.72 1.00 0.92
CA ILE A 55 -7.33 0.16 -0.10
C ILE A 55 -7.93 1.02 -1.21
N THR A 56 -8.64 2.08 -0.86
CA THR A 56 -9.18 3.01 -1.84
C THR A 56 -8.06 3.60 -2.69
N HIS A 57 -6.96 4.01 -2.07
CA HIS A 57 -5.84 4.62 -2.80
C HIS A 57 -5.24 3.65 -3.83
N ILE A 58 -5.07 2.39 -3.48
CA ILE A 58 -4.41 1.43 -4.37
C ILE A 58 -5.35 0.79 -5.38
N THR A 59 -6.65 0.99 -5.25
CA THR A 59 -7.63 0.35 -6.14
C THR A 59 -8.37 1.32 -7.05
N THR A 60 -8.25 2.64 -6.84
CA THR A 60 -9.03 3.63 -7.59
C THR A 60 -8.19 4.54 -8.48
N ALA A 61 -6.88 4.34 -8.52
CA ALA A 61 -5.97 5.15 -9.34
C ALA A 61 -6.18 6.66 -9.17
N PRO A 62 -6.06 7.18 -7.94
CA PRO A 62 -6.22 8.62 -7.74
C PRO A 62 -5.15 9.40 -8.48
N THR A 63 -5.46 10.65 -8.81
CA THR A 63 -4.46 11.54 -9.39
C THR A 63 -3.43 11.90 -8.35
N ILE A 64 -2.16 11.73 -8.69
CA ILE A 64 -1.03 12.09 -7.84
C ILE A 64 -0.14 13.06 -8.60
N GLU A 65 0.79 13.70 -7.90
CA GLU A 65 1.72 14.62 -8.51
C GLU A 65 3.14 14.14 -8.24
N ILE A 66 3.92 13.99 -9.31
CA ILE A 66 5.33 13.58 -9.25
C ILE A 66 6.13 14.66 -9.96
N ASP A 67 7.00 15.34 -9.22
CA ASP A 67 7.84 16.40 -9.76
C ASP A 67 7.05 17.46 -10.54
N GLY A 68 5.87 17.81 -10.02
CA GLY A 68 5.01 18.80 -10.62
C GLY A 68 4.13 18.29 -11.76
N VAL A 69 4.26 17.02 -12.11
CA VAL A 69 3.46 16.39 -13.17
C VAL A 69 2.35 15.56 -12.56
N LYS A 70 1.13 15.76 -13.01
CA LYS A 70 -0.02 14.99 -12.54
C LYS A 70 -0.10 13.67 -13.28
N GLU A 71 -0.20 12.59 -12.52
CA GLU A 71 -0.31 11.25 -13.07
C GLU A 71 -1.35 10.46 -12.28
N GLU A 72 -1.89 9.42 -12.89
CA GLU A 72 -2.77 8.51 -12.17
C GLU A 72 -1.92 7.49 -11.40
N HIS A 73 -2.30 7.27 -10.15
CA HIS A 73 -1.67 6.21 -9.34
C HIS A 73 -2.00 4.85 -9.97
N THR A 74 -1.00 3.99 -10.05
CA THR A 74 -1.21 2.65 -10.61
C THR A 74 -2.14 1.85 -9.71
N LYS A 75 -3.11 1.19 -10.31
CA LYS A 75 -3.98 0.26 -9.58
C LYS A 75 -3.25 -1.04 -9.30
N VAL A 76 -3.48 -1.59 -8.12
CA VAL A 76 -2.93 -2.90 -7.79
C VAL A 76 -3.58 -3.97 -8.68
N LYS A 77 -2.77 -4.93 -9.14
CA LYS A 77 -3.23 -5.98 -10.04
C LYS A 77 -3.70 -7.20 -9.27
N ALA A 78 -4.74 -7.03 -8.46
CA ALA A 78 -5.34 -8.13 -7.73
C ALA A 78 -6.85 -8.08 -7.92
N LYS A 79 -7.46 -9.25 -8.09
CA LYS A 79 -8.90 -9.37 -8.19
C LYS A 79 -9.52 -9.85 -6.89
N ASP A 80 -8.69 -10.31 -5.98
CA ASP A 80 -9.11 -10.92 -4.73
C ASP A 80 -9.02 -9.90 -3.60
N ASP A 81 -10.14 -9.65 -2.95
CA ASP A 81 -10.19 -8.72 -1.81
C ASP A 81 -9.24 -9.13 -0.69
N ALA A 82 -9.06 -10.43 -0.47
CA ALA A 82 -8.15 -10.89 0.57
C ALA A 82 -6.71 -10.51 0.25
N ALA A 83 -6.29 -10.60 -1.00
CA ALA A 83 -4.95 -10.20 -1.42
C ALA A 83 -4.75 -8.70 -1.27
N ILE A 84 -5.78 -7.91 -1.59
CA ILE A 84 -5.73 -6.45 -1.46
C ILE A 84 -5.63 -6.06 0.01
N LYS A 85 -6.43 -6.68 0.88
CA LYS A 85 -6.37 -6.44 2.32
C LYS A 85 -5.01 -6.82 2.89
N ASN A 86 -4.46 -7.94 2.45
CA ASN A 86 -3.14 -8.38 2.88
C ASN A 86 -2.06 -7.36 2.49
N LEU A 87 -2.12 -6.83 1.28
CA LEU A 87 -1.17 -5.80 0.85
C LEU A 87 -1.29 -4.54 1.69
N ALA A 88 -2.53 -4.08 1.96
CA ALA A 88 -2.73 -2.92 2.80
C ALA A 88 -2.15 -3.13 4.20
N GLN A 89 -2.39 -4.29 4.79
CA GLN A 89 -1.83 -4.63 6.10
C GLN A 89 -0.31 -4.71 6.06
N TYR A 90 0.26 -5.27 5.00
CA TYR A 90 1.71 -5.30 4.81
C TYR A 90 2.28 -3.88 4.87
N ILE A 91 1.70 -2.96 4.09
CA ILE A 91 2.18 -1.57 4.05
C ILE A 91 2.05 -0.91 5.42
N LEU A 92 0.91 -1.10 6.09
CA LEU A 92 0.64 -0.46 7.38
C LEU A 92 1.51 -0.99 8.53
N THR A 93 2.14 -2.13 8.34
CA THR A 93 3.00 -2.73 9.38
C THR A 93 4.49 -2.57 9.08
N ARG A 94 4.87 -1.76 8.12
CA ARG A 94 6.30 -1.54 7.77
C ARG A 94 7.00 -0.51 8.68
#